data_be5c105d507d7151b6dd01beb50e023e
#
_entry.id   be5c105d507d7151b6dd01beb50e023e
#
_cell.length_a   1.000
_cell.length_b   1.000
_cell.length_c   1.000
_cell.angle_alpha   90.00
_cell.angle_beta   90.00
_cell.angle_gamma   90.00
#
_symmetry.space_group_name_H-M   'P 1'
#
loop_
_entity.id
_entity.type
_entity.pdbx_description
1 polymer ?
#
loop_
_entity_poly.entity_id
_entity_poly.type
_entity_poly.pdbx_seq_one_letter_code
_entity_poly.pdbx_strand_id
1 'polypeptide(L)'
;MIPGLAVSLLAVAAGFLVHLLLPGVPQLTVCVVLGVIAGQVPAAVRLLDGPLRPGIATAARRCLRIGVVLLGLQLSLADVVRLGWPTVLAVLGVTAIAFAGTYGIARAARLPGREPLLLAAGFSICGASAVGAMAAVTRSEPEEQSRPVALVTLCGTLAIVVVPLVATALHLTTDQFGRWTGASVHDVGQVVATAQQWGAAGLAVAIVVKLLRVLLLAPLVAGAGLVLRLRGAEEGTRAPILPLFVAGFVVAVLLRSAVPIPQPVLDVAQLLQTILLGMALFGLGSGIRFRRLAGTGLATAAAGLGAWALIAVVSFAVVLA
;
A
#
# COMPACT_ATOMS: atom_id res chain seq x y z
N MET A 1 -2.83 -24.45 2.43
CA MET A 1 -3.44 -23.21 1.92
C MET A 1 -4.79 -22.91 2.56
N ILE A 2 -5.73 -23.88 2.57
CA ILE A 2 -7.08 -23.74 3.14
C ILE A 2 -7.10 -23.24 4.59
N PRO A 3 -6.31 -23.79 5.54
CA PRO A 3 -6.38 -23.36 6.95
C PRO A 3 -6.06 -21.87 7.15
N GLY A 4 -5.06 -21.33 6.42
CA GLY A 4 -4.72 -19.92 6.53
C GLY A 4 -5.78 -18.98 5.95
N LEU A 5 -6.46 -19.39 4.86
CA LEU A 5 -7.60 -18.64 4.33
C LEU A 5 -8.80 -18.69 5.29
N ALA A 6 -9.07 -19.85 5.91
CA ALA A 6 -10.14 -19.99 6.90
C ALA A 6 -9.90 -19.08 8.12
N VAL A 7 -8.68 -19.01 8.65
CA VAL A 7 -8.32 -18.09 9.74
C VAL A 7 -8.52 -16.63 9.34
N SER A 8 -8.12 -16.26 8.11
CA SER A 8 -8.36 -14.90 7.61
C SER A 8 -9.84 -14.58 7.47
N LEU A 9 -10.67 -15.56 7.07
CA LEU A 9 -12.12 -15.40 6.99
C LEU A 9 -12.78 -15.29 8.38
N LEU A 10 -12.29 -16.06 9.36
CA LEU A 10 -12.74 -15.93 10.76
C LEU A 10 -12.42 -14.54 11.32
N ALA A 11 -11.28 -13.96 10.96
CA ALA A 11 -10.96 -12.58 11.35
C ALA A 11 -11.93 -11.56 10.71
N VAL A 12 -12.39 -11.82 9.48
CA VAL A 12 -13.43 -10.99 8.84
C VAL A 12 -14.77 -11.14 9.58
N ALA A 13 -15.17 -12.36 9.94
CA ALA A 13 -16.39 -12.59 10.71
C ALA A 13 -16.34 -11.92 12.08
N ALA A 14 -15.20 -11.98 12.77
CA ALA A 14 -14.97 -11.25 14.02
C ALA A 14 -15.04 -9.73 13.81
N GLY A 15 -14.45 -9.21 12.74
CA GLY A 15 -14.54 -7.80 12.37
C GLY A 15 -15.97 -7.33 12.11
N PHE A 16 -16.76 -8.15 11.43
CA PHE A 16 -18.18 -7.88 11.19
C PHE A 16 -18.97 -7.86 12.52
N LEU A 17 -18.74 -8.84 13.39
CA LEU A 17 -19.38 -8.89 14.72
C LEU A 17 -19.05 -7.66 15.57
N VAL A 18 -17.77 -7.26 15.61
CA VAL A 18 -17.34 -6.05 16.34
C VAL A 18 -18.01 -4.80 15.76
N HIS A 19 -18.08 -4.68 14.44
CA HIS A 19 -18.74 -3.54 13.80
C HIS A 19 -20.26 -3.50 14.10
N LEU A 20 -20.90 -4.67 14.17
CA LEU A 20 -22.32 -4.77 14.54
C LEU A 20 -22.57 -4.29 15.99
N LEU A 21 -21.66 -4.63 16.92
CA LEU A 21 -21.74 -4.24 18.33
C LEU A 21 -21.26 -2.80 18.57
N LEU A 22 -20.32 -2.34 17.80
CA LEU A 22 -19.68 -1.02 17.89
C LEU A 22 -19.62 -0.36 16.49
N PRO A 23 -20.72 0.25 16.02
CA PRO A 23 -20.79 0.81 14.65
C PRO A 23 -19.74 1.89 14.34
N GLY A 24 -19.20 2.54 15.36
CA GLY A 24 -18.11 3.53 15.22
C GLY A 24 -16.75 2.92 14.87
N VAL A 25 -16.59 1.58 14.94
CA VAL A 25 -15.34 0.91 14.60
C VAL A 25 -15.44 0.28 13.22
N PRO A 26 -14.67 0.72 12.20
CA PRO A 26 -14.74 0.14 10.88
C PRO A 26 -14.30 -1.32 10.86
N GLN A 27 -15.09 -2.20 10.23
CA GLN A 27 -14.86 -3.64 10.15
C GLN A 27 -13.42 -4.01 9.70
N LEU A 28 -12.94 -3.36 8.65
CA LEU A 28 -11.62 -3.66 8.09
C LEU A 28 -10.48 -3.24 9.04
N THR A 29 -10.67 -2.21 9.86
CA THR A 29 -9.72 -1.81 10.91
C THR A 29 -9.56 -2.91 11.96
N VAL A 30 -10.68 -3.55 12.35
CA VAL A 30 -10.65 -4.70 13.26
C VAL A 30 -9.81 -5.84 12.67
N CYS A 31 -9.97 -6.14 11.37
CA CYS A 31 -9.19 -7.17 10.70
C CYS A 31 -7.68 -6.90 10.75
N VAL A 32 -7.25 -5.64 10.53
CA VAL A 32 -5.84 -5.26 10.66
C VAL A 32 -5.34 -5.44 12.09
N VAL A 33 -6.09 -4.93 13.07
CA VAL A 33 -5.73 -4.99 14.50
C VAL A 33 -5.62 -6.44 14.95
N LEU A 34 -6.57 -7.30 14.61
CA LEU A 34 -6.51 -8.74 14.91
C LEU A 34 -5.27 -9.38 14.28
N GLY A 35 -4.94 -9.02 13.03
CA GLY A 35 -3.72 -9.46 12.37
C GLY A 35 -2.46 -9.02 13.13
N VAL A 36 -2.37 -7.74 13.50
CA VAL A 36 -1.22 -7.20 14.25
C VAL A 36 -1.07 -7.91 15.59
N ILE A 37 -2.17 -8.08 16.35
CA ILE A 37 -2.15 -8.81 17.64
C ILE A 37 -1.66 -10.23 17.42
N ALA A 38 -2.24 -10.97 16.47
CA ALA A 38 -1.80 -12.33 16.15
C ALA A 38 -0.30 -12.38 15.79
N GLY A 39 0.20 -11.34 15.12
CA GLY A 39 1.60 -11.15 14.79
C GLY A 39 2.53 -10.94 15.99
N GLN A 40 2.06 -10.56 17.16
CA GLN A 40 2.89 -10.36 18.37
C GLN A 40 2.85 -11.57 19.32
N VAL A 41 1.82 -12.43 19.24
CA VAL A 41 1.64 -13.59 20.12
C VAL A 41 2.54 -14.75 19.67
N PRO A 42 3.53 -15.22 20.48
CA PRO A 42 4.50 -16.24 20.04
C PRO A 42 3.86 -17.56 19.59
N ALA A 43 2.76 -17.97 20.22
CA ALA A 43 2.03 -19.17 19.84
C ALA A 43 1.36 -19.03 18.46
N ALA A 44 0.71 -17.88 18.20
CA ALA A 44 0.10 -17.59 16.92
C ALA A 44 1.16 -17.44 15.81
N VAL A 45 2.30 -16.81 16.10
CA VAL A 45 3.42 -16.66 15.17
C VAL A 45 3.92 -18.00 14.64
N ARG A 46 4.05 -19.02 15.50
CA ARG A 46 4.45 -20.38 15.07
C ARG A 46 3.47 -20.98 14.06
N LEU A 47 2.18 -20.74 14.22
CA LEU A 47 1.15 -21.20 13.29
C LEU A 47 1.13 -20.37 12.00
N LEU A 48 1.25 -19.04 12.12
CA LEU A 48 1.26 -18.10 11.00
C LEU A 48 2.47 -18.28 10.08
N ASP A 49 3.66 -18.52 10.65
CA ASP A 49 4.89 -18.75 9.89
C ASP A 49 5.03 -20.25 9.47
N GLY A 50 4.20 -21.14 10.01
CA GLY A 50 4.14 -22.58 9.72
C GLY A 50 2.96 -22.95 8.80
N PRO A 51 2.02 -23.79 9.28
CA PRO A 51 0.97 -24.40 8.43
C PRO A 51 -0.01 -23.39 7.84
N LEU A 52 -0.20 -22.22 8.44
CA LEU A 52 -1.10 -21.18 7.95
C LEU A 52 -0.48 -20.27 6.89
N ARG A 53 0.86 -20.22 6.81
CA ARG A 53 1.62 -19.30 5.96
C ARG A 53 1.16 -19.24 4.51
N PRO A 54 0.94 -20.37 3.78
CA PRO A 54 0.55 -20.31 2.37
C PRO A 54 -0.81 -19.66 2.16
N GLY A 55 -1.77 -19.90 3.06
CA GLY A 55 -3.11 -19.31 3.02
C GLY A 55 -3.09 -17.82 3.36
N ILE A 56 -2.38 -17.45 4.44
CA ILE A 56 -2.20 -16.04 4.85
C ILE A 56 -1.51 -15.23 3.76
N ALA A 57 -0.45 -15.77 3.14
CA ALA A 57 0.23 -15.10 2.04
C ALA A 57 -0.66 -14.96 0.78
N THR A 58 -1.56 -15.90 0.55
CA THR A 58 -2.56 -15.81 -0.52
C THR A 58 -3.59 -14.73 -0.20
N ALA A 59 -4.11 -14.70 1.03
CA ALA A 59 -5.01 -13.65 1.51
C ALA A 59 -4.38 -12.26 1.34
N ALA A 60 -3.18 -12.06 1.88
CA ALA A 60 -2.48 -10.78 1.83
C ALA A 60 -2.17 -10.30 0.41
N ARG A 61 -2.03 -11.18 -0.58
CA ARG A 61 -1.65 -10.79 -1.95
C ARG A 61 -2.76 -10.92 -2.96
N ARG A 62 -3.41 -12.08 -3.05
CA ARG A 62 -4.43 -12.33 -4.09
C ARG A 62 -5.77 -11.71 -3.72
N CYS A 63 -6.22 -11.88 -2.45
CA CYS A 63 -7.48 -11.30 -2.02
C CYS A 63 -7.40 -9.76 -2.05
N LEU A 64 -6.27 -9.14 -1.68
CA LEU A 64 -6.06 -7.70 -1.81
C LEU A 64 -6.27 -7.24 -3.27
N ARG A 65 -5.60 -7.90 -4.22
CA ARG A 65 -5.67 -7.52 -5.63
C ARG A 65 -7.08 -7.63 -6.19
N ILE A 66 -7.78 -8.73 -5.89
CA ILE A 66 -9.17 -8.93 -6.34
C ILE A 66 -10.09 -7.93 -5.64
N GLY A 67 -9.93 -7.69 -4.34
CA GLY A 67 -10.70 -6.69 -3.60
C GLY A 67 -10.54 -5.28 -4.15
N VAL A 68 -9.32 -4.90 -4.57
CA VAL A 68 -9.07 -3.61 -5.23
C VAL A 68 -9.72 -3.55 -6.62
N VAL A 69 -9.71 -4.64 -7.40
CA VAL A 69 -10.43 -4.69 -8.68
C VAL A 69 -11.93 -4.48 -8.48
N LEU A 70 -12.53 -5.17 -7.49
CA LEU A 70 -13.96 -5.01 -7.17
C LEU A 70 -14.30 -3.59 -6.69
N LEU A 71 -13.36 -2.91 -5.99
CA LEU A 71 -13.51 -1.51 -5.61
C LEU A 71 -13.71 -0.62 -6.85
N GLY A 72 -13.10 -0.97 -7.99
CA GLY A 72 -13.30 -0.25 -9.25
C GLY A 72 -14.75 -0.23 -9.72
N LEU A 73 -15.55 -1.24 -9.38
CA LEU A 73 -17.00 -1.25 -9.68
C LEU A 73 -17.82 -0.27 -8.82
N GLN A 74 -17.26 0.23 -7.72
CA GLN A 74 -17.89 1.24 -6.87
C GLN A 74 -17.58 2.68 -7.33
N LEU A 75 -16.67 2.84 -8.30
CA LEU A 75 -16.20 4.13 -8.81
C LEU A 75 -16.64 4.33 -10.25
N SER A 76 -17.02 5.55 -10.58
CA SER A 76 -17.26 5.98 -11.97
C SER A 76 -16.07 6.75 -12.54
N LEU A 77 -15.95 6.79 -13.86
CA LEU A 77 -14.95 7.61 -14.54
C LEU A 77 -15.11 9.10 -14.17
N ALA A 78 -16.35 9.56 -13.94
CA ALA A 78 -16.61 10.93 -13.48
C ALA A 78 -15.96 11.21 -12.12
N ASP A 79 -15.97 10.26 -11.19
CA ASP A 79 -15.31 10.40 -9.88
C ASP A 79 -13.78 10.51 -10.03
N VAL A 80 -13.21 9.75 -10.97
CA VAL A 80 -11.77 9.81 -11.29
C VAL A 80 -11.40 11.15 -11.95
N VAL A 81 -12.21 11.59 -12.91
CA VAL A 81 -11.98 12.86 -13.64
C VAL A 81 -12.14 14.08 -12.73
N ARG A 82 -13.04 14.04 -11.74
CA ARG A 82 -13.20 15.09 -10.73
C ARG A 82 -11.93 15.39 -9.92
N LEU A 83 -11.01 14.43 -9.80
CA LEU A 83 -9.71 14.68 -9.15
C LEU A 83 -8.87 15.69 -9.94
N GLY A 84 -9.09 15.82 -11.25
CA GLY A 84 -8.52 16.83 -12.12
C GLY A 84 -7.01 16.68 -12.40
N TRP A 85 -6.54 17.40 -13.40
CA TRP A 85 -5.12 17.47 -13.76
C TRP A 85 -4.20 17.97 -12.65
N PRO A 86 -4.60 18.91 -11.76
CA PRO A 86 -3.75 19.31 -10.65
C PRO A 86 -3.35 18.13 -9.76
N THR A 87 -4.27 17.19 -9.50
CA THR A 87 -3.95 15.99 -8.71
C THR A 87 -2.92 15.09 -9.40
N VAL A 88 -3.00 14.94 -10.73
CA VAL A 88 -2.03 14.15 -11.49
C VAL A 88 -0.64 14.78 -11.41
N LEU A 89 -0.54 16.09 -11.63
CA LEU A 89 0.72 16.84 -11.53
C LEU A 89 1.27 16.80 -10.09
N ALA A 90 0.40 16.94 -9.11
CA ALA A 90 0.74 16.81 -7.70
C ALA A 90 1.34 15.44 -7.38
N VAL A 91 0.72 14.35 -7.84
CA VAL A 91 1.21 12.97 -7.64
C VAL A 91 2.56 12.77 -8.34
N LEU A 92 2.75 13.31 -9.54
CA LEU A 92 4.04 13.28 -10.24
C LEU A 92 5.12 14.01 -9.43
N GLY A 93 4.85 15.24 -8.99
CA GLY A 93 5.77 16.05 -8.19
C GLY A 93 6.13 15.38 -6.86
N VAL A 94 5.12 14.93 -6.10
CA VAL A 94 5.34 14.20 -4.84
C VAL A 94 6.19 12.96 -5.06
N THR A 95 5.90 12.18 -6.11
CA THR A 95 6.66 10.96 -6.42
C THR A 95 8.11 11.27 -6.75
N ALA A 96 8.37 12.29 -7.58
CA ALA A 96 9.72 12.71 -7.96
C ALA A 96 10.52 13.22 -6.74
N ILE A 97 9.91 14.10 -5.93
CA ILE A 97 10.55 14.63 -4.71
C ILE A 97 10.78 13.51 -3.69
N ALA A 98 9.80 12.62 -3.49
CA ALA A 98 9.95 11.49 -2.58
C ALA A 98 11.06 10.54 -3.04
N PHE A 99 11.17 10.26 -4.35
CA PHE A 99 12.25 9.42 -4.89
C PHE A 99 13.62 10.06 -4.67
N ALA A 100 13.80 11.29 -5.13
CA ALA A 100 15.07 12.00 -5.03
C ALA A 100 15.48 12.23 -3.57
N GLY A 101 14.54 12.68 -2.72
CA GLY A 101 14.77 12.95 -1.32
C GLY A 101 15.07 11.68 -0.52
N THR A 102 14.31 10.59 -0.73
CA THR A 102 14.60 9.29 -0.09
C THR A 102 15.95 8.74 -0.52
N TYR A 103 16.29 8.84 -1.81
CA TYR A 103 17.61 8.46 -2.30
C TYR A 103 18.72 9.26 -1.62
N GLY A 104 18.57 10.59 -1.51
CA GLY A 104 19.50 11.46 -0.82
C GLY A 104 19.65 11.11 0.66
N ILE A 105 18.55 10.92 1.38
CA ILE A 105 18.54 10.52 2.81
C ILE A 105 19.26 9.18 3.00
N ALA A 106 18.95 8.19 2.16
CA ALA A 106 19.55 6.86 2.25
C ALA A 106 21.08 6.89 1.94
N ARG A 107 21.49 7.72 1.00
CA ARG A 107 22.92 7.95 0.69
C ARG A 107 23.63 8.66 1.83
N ALA A 108 23.01 9.69 2.42
CA ALA A 108 23.56 10.41 3.58
C ALA A 108 23.68 9.49 4.81
N ALA A 109 22.73 8.56 4.99
CA ALA A 109 22.79 7.52 6.01
C ALA A 109 23.79 6.39 5.69
N ARG A 110 24.49 6.47 4.54
CA ARG A 110 25.51 5.50 4.09
C ARG A 110 24.97 4.07 3.97
N LEU A 111 23.73 3.92 3.52
CA LEU A 111 23.19 2.58 3.26
C LEU A 111 24.02 1.89 2.14
N PRO A 112 24.32 0.58 2.29
CA PRO A 112 25.22 -0.12 1.40
C PRO A 112 24.62 -0.43 0.03
N GLY A 113 25.46 -0.69 -0.96
CA GLY A 113 25.12 -1.24 -2.25
C GLY A 113 23.99 -0.47 -2.97
N ARG A 114 22.94 -1.20 -3.35
CA ARG A 114 21.77 -0.70 -4.05
C ARG A 114 20.60 -0.36 -3.12
N GLU A 115 20.73 -0.57 -1.82
CA GLU A 115 19.67 -0.26 -0.83
C GLU A 115 19.11 1.18 -0.96
N PRO A 116 19.93 2.25 -1.19
CA PRO A 116 19.39 3.59 -1.38
C PRO A 116 18.40 3.70 -2.54
N LEU A 117 18.68 3.05 -3.66
CA LEU A 117 17.83 3.06 -4.85
C LEU A 117 16.54 2.25 -4.61
N LEU A 118 16.67 1.09 -3.97
CA LEU A 118 15.54 0.23 -3.61
C LEU A 118 14.61 0.91 -2.62
N LEU A 119 15.18 1.60 -1.62
CA LEU A 119 14.42 2.36 -0.63
C LEU A 119 13.68 3.51 -1.30
N ALA A 120 14.35 4.27 -2.17
CA ALA A 120 13.74 5.37 -2.92
C ALA A 120 12.55 4.90 -3.77
N ALA A 121 12.69 3.80 -4.50
CA ALA A 121 11.59 3.22 -5.27
C ALA A 121 10.42 2.78 -4.37
N GLY A 122 10.72 2.13 -3.24
CA GLY A 122 9.71 1.67 -2.28
C GLY A 122 8.90 2.79 -1.67
N PHE A 123 9.55 3.83 -1.16
CA PHE A 123 8.87 4.97 -0.52
C PHE A 123 8.11 5.84 -1.52
N SER A 124 8.63 6.03 -2.73
CA SER A 124 8.01 6.92 -3.71
C SER A 124 6.79 6.33 -4.42
N ILE A 125 6.67 5.00 -4.55
CA ILE A 125 5.61 4.39 -5.39
C ILE A 125 4.66 3.51 -4.58
N CYS A 126 4.98 2.21 -4.43
CA CYS A 126 4.03 1.23 -3.89
C CYS A 126 4.68 0.21 -2.94
N GLY A 127 5.66 0.64 -2.19
CA GLY A 127 6.23 -0.17 -1.12
C GLY A 127 7.06 -1.36 -1.63
N ALA A 128 6.85 -2.51 -1.03
CA ALA A 128 7.60 -3.73 -1.33
C ALA A 128 7.53 -4.15 -2.82
N SER A 129 6.43 -3.87 -3.51
CA SER A 129 6.29 -4.17 -4.94
C SER A 129 7.26 -3.35 -5.79
N ALA A 130 7.46 -2.07 -5.46
CA ALA A 130 8.40 -1.20 -6.16
C ALA A 130 9.87 -1.58 -5.85
N VAL A 131 10.14 -1.98 -4.59
CA VAL A 131 11.46 -2.55 -4.22
C VAL A 131 11.76 -3.76 -5.08
N GLY A 132 10.84 -4.74 -5.18
CA GLY A 132 11.03 -5.94 -5.98
C GLY A 132 11.19 -5.66 -7.48
N ALA A 133 10.41 -4.74 -8.04
CA ALA A 133 10.52 -4.34 -9.45
C ALA A 133 11.87 -3.67 -9.75
N MET A 134 12.31 -2.75 -8.88
CA MET A 134 13.61 -2.10 -9.00
C MET A 134 14.76 -3.10 -8.82
N ALA A 135 14.65 -4.01 -7.86
CA ALA A 135 15.63 -5.06 -7.62
C ALA A 135 15.81 -5.98 -8.84
N ALA A 136 14.71 -6.33 -9.51
CA ALA A 136 14.76 -7.15 -10.72
C ALA A 136 15.55 -6.48 -11.85
N VAL A 137 15.36 -5.17 -12.05
CA VAL A 137 16.08 -4.40 -13.09
C VAL A 137 17.54 -4.15 -12.71
N THR A 138 17.80 -3.92 -11.43
CA THR A 138 19.14 -3.65 -10.92
C THR A 138 19.93 -4.92 -10.57
N ARG A 139 19.35 -6.12 -10.69
CA ARG A 139 19.93 -7.40 -10.26
C ARG A 139 20.41 -7.36 -8.80
N SER A 140 19.60 -6.73 -7.94
CA SER A 140 19.92 -6.64 -6.52
C SER A 140 19.69 -7.98 -5.82
N GLU A 141 20.63 -8.37 -4.96
CA GLU A 141 20.53 -9.59 -4.18
C GLU A 141 19.36 -9.56 -3.17
N PRO A 142 18.81 -10.73 -2.78
CA PRO A 142 17.70 -10.79 -1.81
C PRO A 142 18.01 -10.08 -0.47
N GLU A 143 19.27 -10.12 -0.04
CA GLU A 143 19.76 -9.46 1.17
C GLU A 143 19.62 -7.94 1.09
N GLU A 144 19.95 -7.34 -0.06
CA GLU A 144 19.81 -5.90 -0.32
C GLU A 144 18.35 -5.44 -0.32
N GLN A 145 17.40 -6.35 -0.63
CA GLN A 145 15.96 -6.06 -0.66
C GLN A 145 15.32 -6.10 0.73
N SER A 146 15.87 -6.88 1.65
CA SER A 146 15.25 -7.22 2.93
C SER A 146 15.03 -6.00 3.82
N ARG A 147 16.02 -5.11 3.94
CA ARG A 147 15.94 -3.88 4.75
C ARG A 147 14.99 -2.84 4.14
N PRO A 148 15.09 -2.47 2.84
CA PRO A 148 14.11 -1.58 2.21
C PRO A 148 12.67 -2.05 2.36
N VAL A 149 12.38 -3.34 2.15
CA VAL A 149 11.04 -3.92 2.33
C VAL A 149 10.58 -3.81 3.80
N ALA A 150 11.46 -4.10 4.75
CA ALA A 150 11.12 -4.00 6.17
C ALA A 150 10.80 -2.56 6.59
N LEU A 151 11.60 -1.57 6.15
CA LEU A 151 11.40 -0.15 6.47
C LEU A 151 10.11 0.40 5.86
N VAL A 152 9.87 0.12 4.58
CA VAL A 152 8.64 0.55 3.90
C VAL A 152 7.41 -0.05 4.56
N THR A 153 7.49 -1.33 4.95
CA THR A 153 6.38 -2.01 5.64
C THR A 153 6.14 -1.41 7.02
N LEU A 154 7.21 -1.12 7.77
CA LEU A 154 7.13 -0.49 9.09
C LEU A 154 6.49 0.89 9.00
N CYS A 155 7.07 1.79 8.20
CA CYS A 155 6.60 3.17 8.08
C CYS A 155 5.15 3.23 7.57
N GLY A 156 4.80 2.38 6.61
CA GLY A 156 3.43 2.29 6.13
C GLY A 156 2.45 1.71 7.15
N THR A 157 2.92 0.84 8.06
CA THR A 157 2.10 0.38 9.19
C THR A 157 1.90 1.48 10.23
N LEU A 158 2.94 2.24 10.55
CA LEU A 158 2.81 3.41 11.41
C LEU A 158 1.83 4.44 10.81
N ALA A 159 1.85 4.60 9.49
CA ALA A 159 0.93 5.49 8.79
C ALA A 159 -0.56 5.14 9.00
N ILE A 160 -0.90 3.85 9.18
CA ILE A 160 -2.29 3.42 9.45
C ILE A 160 -2.85 4.10 10.72
N VAL A 161 -2.00 4.39 11.68
CA VAL A 161 -2.38 5.03 12.95
C VAL A 161 -2.09 6.53 12.91
N VAL A 162 -0.90 6.94 12.49
CA VAL A 162 -0.44 8.33 12.59
C VAL A 162 -1.19 9.25 11.62
N VAL A 163 -1.42 8.81 10.36
CA VAL A 163 -2.06 9.66 9.35
C VAL A 163 -3.50 10.04 9.74
N PRO A 164 -4.38 9.11 10.18
CA PRO A 164 -5.72 9.47 10.64
C PRO A 164 -5.71 10.37 11.89
N LEU A 165 -4.81 10.13 12.84
CA LEU A 165 -4.69 10.96 14.05
C LEU A 165 -4.30 12.40 13.70
N VAL A 166 -3.30 12.58 12.85
CA VAL A 166 -2.87 13.91 12.39
C VAL A 166 -3.97 14.60 11.59
N ALA A 167 -4.63 13.86 10.68
CA ALA A 167 -5.73 14.39 9.89
C ALA A 167 -6.90 14.89 10.76
N THR A 168 -7.25 14.14 11.82
CA THR A 168 -8.27 14.55 12.78
C THR A 168 -7.84 15.80 13.56
N ALA A 169 -6.58 15.84 14.03
CA ALA A 169 -6.05 17.01 14.76
C ALA A 169 -5.99 18.28 13.90
N LEU A 170 -5.78 18.13 12.60
CA LEU A 170 -5.73 19.23 11.62
C LEU A 170 -7.09 19.52 10.97
N HIS A 171 -8.16 18.83 11.39
CA HIS A 171 -9.52 19.00 10.86
C HIS A 171 -9.61 18.89 9.34
N LEU A 172 -8.89 17.94 8.72
CA LEU A 172 -8.92 17.74 7.27
C LEU A 172 -10.31 17.31 6.81
N THR A 173 -10.68 17.71 5.59
CA THR A 173 -11.87 17.16 4.93
C THR A 173 -11.62 15.72 4.47
N THR A 174 -12.69 14.97 4.20
CA THR A 174 -12.59 13.58 3.68
C THR A 174 -11.80 13.50 2.38
N ASP A 175 -11.96 14.49 1.49
CA ASP A 175 -11.20 14.57 0.23
C ASP A 175 -9.71 14.83 0.47
N GLN A 176 -9.37 15.82 1.30
CA GLN A 176 -7.99 16.10 1.68
C GLN A 176 -7.32 14.90 2.33
N PHE A 177 -8.00 14.25 3.28
CA PHE A 177 -7.49 13.04 3.93
C PHE A 177 -7.27 11.90 2.92
N GLY A 178 -8.22 11.68 2.01
CA GLY A 178 -8.10 10.67 0.98
C GLY A 178 -6.91 10.93 0.06
N ARG A 179 -6.76 12.15 -0.44
CA ARG A 179 -5.62 12.58 -1.28
C ARG A 179 -4.30 12.41 -0.54
N TRP A 180 -4.22 12.92 0.70
CA TRP A 180 -3.00 12.80 1.51
C TRP A 180 -2.62 11.35 1.78
N THR A 181 -3.58 10.52 2.17
CA THR A 181 -3.37 9.09 2.42
C THR A 181 -2.88 8.37 1.15
N GLY A 182 -3.53 8.58 0.01
CA GLY A 182 -3.14 7.99 -1.27
C GLY A 182 -1.75 8.44 -1.72
N ALA A 183 -1.40 9.72 -1.47
CA ALA A 183 -0.13 10.30 -1.85
C ALA A 183 1.03 9.99 -0.88
N SER A 184 0.77 9.74 0.42
CA SER A 184 1.83 9.53 1.42
C SER A 184 2.03 8.07 1.82
N VAL A 185 0.99 7.27 1.94
CA VAL A 185 1.08 5.88 2.41
C VAL A 185 1.65 4.97 1.31
N HIS A 186 2.47 3.98 1.69
CA HIS A 186 3.33 3.28 0.72
C HIS A 186 2.62 2.13 0.00
N ASP A 187 2.07 1.15 0.70
CA ASP A 187 1.43 -0.02 0.11
C ASP A 187 -0.08 0.19 -0.08
N VAL A 188 -0.65 -0.46 -1.12
CA VAL A 188 -2.10 -0.36 -1.42
C VAL A 188 -2.94 -0.88 -0.26
N GLY A 189 -2.52 -1.98 0.38
CA GLY A 189 -3.23 -2.52 1.55
C GLY A 189 -3.20 -1.58 2.75
N GLN A 190 -2.08 -0.90 2.97
CA GLN A 190 -1.95 0.12 4.02
C GLN A 190 -2.80 1.35 3.71
N VAL A 191 -2.88 1.76 2.43
CA VAL A 191 -3.81 2.83 2.00
C VAL A 191 -5.25 2.46 2.31
N VAL A 192 -5.67 1.23 1.97
CA VAL A 192 -7.01 0.74 2.29
C VAL A 192 -7.26 0.76 3.80
N ALA A 193 -6.32 0.22 4.60
CA ALA A 193 -6.42 0.19 6.06
C ALA A 193 -6.50 1.58 6.70
N THR A 194 -5.80 2.56 6.11
CA THR A 194 -5.79 3.94 6.59
C THR A 194 -7.05 4.68 6.16
N ALA A 195 -7.33 4.70 4.86
CA ALA A 195 -8.34 5.56 4.26
C ALA A 195 -9.78 5.17 4.63
N GLN A 196 -10.05 3.88 4.80
CA GLN A 196 -11.39 3.42 5.17
C GLN A 196 -11.84 3.87 6.56
N GLN A 197 -10.92 4.28 7.45
CA GLN A 197 -11.28 4.85 8.75
C GLN A 197 -12.09 6.16 8.61
N TRP A 198 -12.04 6.79 7.43
CA TRP A 198 -12.82 7.97 7.07
C TRP A 198 -13.94 7.65 6.05
N GLY A 199 -14.37 6.40 6.02
CA GLY A 199 -15.50 5.92 5.22
C GLY A 199 -15.18 5.65 3.74
N ALA A 200 -16.21 5.27 3.00
CA ALA A 200 -16.09 4.84 1.61
C ALA A 200 -15.58 5.96 0.68
N ALA A 201 -15.99 7.21 0.92
CA ALA A 201 -15.55 8.36 0.11
C ALA A 201 -14.05 8.62 0.27
N GLY A 202 -13.52 8.60 1.50
CA GLY A 202 -12.08 8.74 1.75
C GLY A 202 -11.28 7.61 1.12
N LEU A 203 -11.77 6.37 1.22
CA LEU A 203 -11.16 5.21 0.60
C LEU A 203 -11.14 5.35 -0.93
N ALA A 204 -12.21 5.77 -1.56
CA ALA A 204 -12.31 5.94 -3.00
C ALA A 204 -11.24 6.91 -3.54
N VAL A 205 -11.16 8.10 -2.94
CA VAL A 205 -10.16 9.12 -3.31
C VAL A 205 -8.74 8.59 -3.11
N ALA A 206 -8.47 7.99 -1.95
CA ALA A 206 -7.13 7.47 -1.61
C ALA A 206 -6.66 6.38 -2.59
N ILE A 207 -7.56 5.48 -2.99
CA ILE A 207 -7.21 4.40 -3.94
C ILE A 207 -6.92 4.98 -5.33
N VAL A 208 -7.71 5.93 -5.82
CA VAL A 208 -7.44 6.54 -7.14
C VAL A 208 -6.08 7.24 -7.15
N VAL A 209 -5.79 8.07 -6.14
CA VAL A 209 -4.49 8.74 -6.00
C VAL A 209 -3.35 7.72 -5.89
N LYS A 210 -3.55 6.65 -5.11
CA LYS A 210 -2.54 5.58 -4.98
C LYS A 210 -2.29 4.85 -6.27
N LEU A 211 -3.32 4.52 -7.04
CA LEU A 211 -3.17 3.81 -8.30
C LEU A 211 -2.48 4.68 -9.36
N LEU A 212 -2.70 6.00 -9.37
CA LEU A 212 -1.91 6.92 -10.20
C LEU A 212 -0.41 6.80 -9.88
N ARG A 213 -0.03 6.72 -8.59
CA ARG A 213 1.38 6.48 -8.20
C ARG A 213 1.88 5.12 -8.69
N VAL A 214 1.06 4.07 -8.58
CA VAL A 214 1.44 2.72 -9.05
C VAL A 214 1.71 2.69 -10.56
N LEU A 215 0.98 3.48 -11.35
CA LEU A 215 1.24 3.61 -12.79
C LEU A 215 2.63 4.20 -13.08
N LEU A 216 3.15 5.05 -12.19
CA LEU A 216 4.50 5.62 -12.33
C LEU A 216 5.63 4.60 -12.11
N LEU A 217 5.33 3.39 -11.63
CA LEU A 217 6.31 2.32 -11.48
C LEU A 217 6.97 1.97 -12.83
N ALA A 218 6.16 1.90 -13.89
CA ALA A 218 6.65 1.54 -15.22
C ALA A 218 7.69 2.52 -15.76
N PRO A 219 7.42 3.85 -15.86
CA PRO A 219 8.41 4.80 -16.34
C PRO A 219 9.62 4.92 -15.39
N LEU A 220 9.43 4.80 -14.06
CA LEU A 220 10.55 4.85 -13.13
C LEU A 220 11.52 3.67 -13.33
N VAL A 221 11.00 2.46 -13.43
CA VAL A 221 11.81 1.24 -13.63
C VAL A 221 12.45 1.22 -15.01
N ALA A 222 11.73 1.66 -16.04
CA ALA A 222 12.28 1.81 -17.39
C ALA A 222 13.42 2.85 -17.43
N GLY A 223 13.25 4.00 -16.77
CA GLY A 223 14.27 5.03 -16.65
C GLY A 223 15.51 4.52 -15.91
N ALA A 224 15.34 3.77 -14.82
CA ALA A 224 16.47 3.14 -14.12
C ALA A 224 17.21 2.15 -15.01
N GLY A 225 16.51 1.30 -15.77
CA GLY A 225 17.10 0.39 -16.73
C GLY A 225 17.88 1.11 -17.82
N LEU A 226 17.33 2.20 -18.37
CA LEU A 226 18.01 3.02 -19.38
C LEU A 226 19.31 3.63 -18.83
N VAL A 227 19.27 4.18 -17.61
CA VAL A 227 20.48 4.75 -16.96
C VAL A 227 21.55 3.68 -16.74
N LEU A 228 21.16 2.46 -16.36
CA LEU A 228 22.09 1.34 -16.18
C LEU A 228 22.74 0.93 -17.52
N ARG A 229 21.96 0.84 -18.61
CA ARG A 229 22.49 0.59 -19.96
C ARG A 229 23.51 1.63 -20.38
N LEU A 230 23.17 2.91 -20.22
CA LEU A 230 24.09 4.01 -20.60
C LEU A 230 25.40 4.00 -19.79
N ARG A 231 25.38 3.38 -18.60
CA ARG A 231 26.57 3.17 -17.77
C ARG A 231 27.31 1.85 -18.05
N GLY A 232 26.90 1.09 -19.06
CA GLY A 232 27.51 -0.19 -19.43
C GLY A 232 27.20 -1.35 -18.47
N ALA A 233 26.21 -1.20 -17.59
CA ALA A 233 25.79 -2.29 -16.72
C ALA A 233 24.86 -3.23 -17.48
N GLU A 234 25.00 -4.55 -17.24
CA GLU A 234 24.06 -5.55 -17.77
C GLU A 234 22.68 -5.35 -17.16
N GLU A 235 21.64 -5.41 -18.00
CA GLU A 235 20.26 -5.31 -17.55
C GLU A 235 19.76 -6.58 -16.84
N GLY A 236 18.92 -6.38 -15.85
CA GLY A 236 18.08 -7.42 -15.23
C GLY A 236 16.84 -7.74 -16.08
N THR A 237 15.96 -8.58 -15.53
CA THR A 237 14.67 -8.91 -16.14
C THR A 237 13.73 -7.70 -16.18
N ARG A 238 12.99 -7.55 -17.29
CA ARG A 238 11.99 -6.49 -17.43
C ARG A 238 10.85 -6.73 -16.44
N ALA A 239 10.58 -5.75 -15.57
CA ALA A 239 9.37 -5.76 -14.75
C ALA A 239 8.12 -5.56 -15.66
N PRO A 240 6.97 -6.14 -15.30
CA PRO A 240 5.74 -5.92 -16.05
C PRO A 240 5.36 -4.43 -16.00
N ILE A 241 5.06 -3.86 -17.18
CA ILE A 241 4.75 -2.44 -17.37
C ILE A 241 3.53 -2.03 -16.54
N LEU A 242 2.53 -2.90 -16.45
CA LEU A 242 1.29 -2.64 -15.72
C LEU A 242 0.93 -3.87 -14.87
N PRO A 243 0.80 -3.74 -13.54
CA PRO A 243 0.29 -4.82 -12.71
C PRO A 243 -1.15 -5.19 -13.10
N LEU A 244 -1.44 -6.49 -13.31
CA LEU A 244 -2.74 -6.98 -13.78
C LEU A 244 -3.93 -6.47 -12.94
N PHE A 245 -3.77 -6.31 -11.63
CA PHE A 245 -4.84 -5.82 -10.78
C PHE A 245 -5.17 -4.33 -11.03
N VAL A 246 -4.18 -3.53 -11.44
CA VAL A 246 -4.38 -2.13 -11.83
C VAL A 246 -5.16 -2.07 -13.14
N ALA A 247 -4.78 -2.89 -14.12
CA ALA A 247 -5.54 -3.02 -15.36
C ALA A 247 -6.98 -3.47 -15.08
N GLY A 248 -7.16 -4.49 -14.22
CA GLY A 248 -8.48 -4.96 -13.77
C GLY A 248 -9.31 -3.87 -13.08
N PHE A 249 -8.69 -3.05 -12.23
CA PHE A 249 -9.35 -1.90 -11.60
C PHE A 249 -9.84 -0.88 -12.64
N VAL A 250 -8.97 -0.50 -13.59
CA VAL A 250 -9.33 0.44 -14.67
C VAL A 250 -10.50 -0.11 -15.50
N VAL A 251 -10.42 -1.39 -15.89
CA VAL A 251 -11.52 -2.07 -16.62
C VAL A 251 -12.81 -2.05 -15.80
N ALA A 252 -12.76 -2.29 -14.49
CA ALA A 252 -13.93 -2.26 -13.62
C ALA A 252 -14.55 -0.86 -13.53
N VAL A 253 -13.75 0.22 -13.42
CA VAL A 253 -14.19 1.62 -13.46
C VAL A 253 -14.85 1.95 -14.80
N LEU A 254 -14.23 1.55 -15.92
CA LEU A 254 -14.77 1.77 -17.26
C LEU A 254 -16.09 1.02 -17.45
N LEU A 255 -16.18 -0.24 -17.02
CA LEU A 255 -17.40 -1.03 -17.07
C LEU A 255 -18.52 -0.37 -16.27
N ARG A 256 -18.23 0.08 -15.03
CA ARG A 256 -19.20 0.82 -14.19
C ARG A 256 -19.69 2.10 -14.83
N SER A 257 -18.84 2.76 -15.63
CA SER A 257 -19.16 4.02 -16.29
C SER A 257 -19.92 3.84 -17.60
N ALA A 258 -19.67 2.75 -18.33
CA ALA A 258 -20.23 2.49 -19.65
C ALA A 258 -21.56 1.70 -19.60
N VAL A 259 -21.76 0.88 -18.56
CA VAL A 259 -22.91 -0.02 -18.46
C VAL A 259 -23.68 0.25 -17.15
N PRO A 260 -25.02 0.39 -17.21
CA PRO A 260 -25.84 0.48 -16.00
C PRO A 260 -25.86 -0.89 -15.30
N ILE A 261 -25.02 -1.05 -14.28
CA ILE A 261 -24.96 -2.30 -13.51
C ILE A 261 -26.10 -2.30 -12.48
N PRO A 262 -26.94 -3.36 -12.41
CA PRO A 262 -28.01 -3.45 -11.43
C PRO A 262 -27.50 -3.38 -9.99
N GLN A 263 -28.23 -2.70 -9.11
CA GLN A 263 -27.82 -2.48 -7.72
C GLN A 263 -27.51 -3.79 -6.96
N PRO A 264 -28.30 -4.88 -7.10
CA PRO A 264 -27.97 -6.15 -6.42
C PRO A 264 -26.59 -6.72 -6.79
N VAL A 265 -26.11 -6.49 -8.03
CA VAL A 265 -24.78 -6.92 -8.47
C VAL A 265 -23.69 -6.08 -7.78
N LEU A 266 -23.93 -4.76 -7.66
CA LEU A 266 -23.03 -3.86 -6.95
C LEU A 266 -22.96 -4.20 -5.46
N ASP A 267 -24.07 -4.53 -4.83
CA ASP A 267 -24.14 -4.92 -3.41
C ASP A 267 -23.34 -6.20 -3.15
N VAL A 268 -23.50 -7.21 -4.03
CA VAL A 268 -22.70 -8.44 -3.95
C VAL A 268 -21.20 -8.15 -4.18
N ALA A 269 -20.87 -7.31 -5.16
CA ALA A 269 -19.49 -6.92 -5.42
C ALA A 269 -18.86 -6.20 -4.21
N GLN A 270 -19.61 -5.32 -3.56
CA GLN A 270 -19.19 -4.61 -2.34
C GLN A 270 -18.99 -5.56 -1.16
N LEU A 271 -19.89 -6.51 -0.96
CA LEU A 271 -19.74 -7.53 0.08
C LEU A 271 -18.47 -8.38 -0.16
N LEU A 272 -18.29 -8.89 -1.36
CA LEU A 272 -17.09 -9.65 -1.74
C LEU A 272 -15.82 -8.82 -1.58
N GLN A 273 -15.84 -7.56 -2.01
CA GLN A 273 -14.74 -6.62 -1.81
C GLN A 273 -14.36 -6.51 -0.34
N THR A 274 -15.35 -6.28 0.53
CA THR A 274 -15.13 -6.12 1.97
C THR A 274 -14.54 -7.39 2.59
N ILE A 275 -15.07 -8.56 2.23
CA ILE A 275 -14.54 -9.85 2.70
C ILE A 275 -13.07 -10.02 2.24
N LEU A 276 -12.80 -9.82 0.96
CA LEU A 276 -11.46 -10.03 0.40
C LEU A 276 -10.44 -9.03 0.96
N LEU A 277 -10.82 -7.76 1.10
CA LEU A 277 -9.97 -6.75 1.73
C LEU A 277 -9.74 -7.05 3.21
N GLY A 278 -10.76 -7.47 3.96
CA GLY A 278 -10.62 -7.86 5.36
C GLY A 278 -9.65 -9.04 5.55
N MET A 279 -9.78 -10.09 4.73
CA MET A 279 -8.84 -11.21 4.73
C MET A 279 -7.40 -10.76 4.41
N ALA A 280 -7.26 -9.87 3.43
CA ALA A 280 -5.97 -9.33 3.04
C ALA A 280 -5.33 -8.50 4.16
N LEU A 281 -6.12 -7.65 4.81
CA LEU A 281 -5.68 -6.77 5.89
C LEU A 281 -5.28 -7.56 7.14
N PHE A 282 -6.01 -8.62 7.50
CA PHE A 282 -5.57 -9.56 8.53
C PHE A 282 -4.22 -10.18 8.17
N GLY A 283 -4.06 -10.66 6.93
CA GLY A 283 -2.81 -11.25 6.46
C GLY A 283 -1.64 -10.27 6.50
N LEU A 284 -1.83 -9.02 6.08
CA LEU A 284 -0.82 -7.96 6.14
C LEU A 284 -0.48 -7.61 7.60
N GLY A 285 -1.49 -7.40 8.45
CA GLY A 285 -1.31 -7.14 9.87
C GLY A 285 -0.53 -8.24 10.57
N SER A 286 -0.85 -9.51 10.28
CA SER A 286 -0.18 -10.67 10.87
C SER A 286 1.29 -10.81 10.48
N GLY A 287 1.72 -10.15 9.39
CA GLY A 287 3.12 -10.07 8.98
C GLY A 287 3.97 -9.08 9.78
N ILE A 288 3.35 -8.17 10.53
CA ILE A 288 4.03 -7.14 11.31
C ILE A 288 4.65 -7.75 12.57
N ARG A 289 5.97 -7.60 12.73
CA ARG A 289 6.76 -8.12 13.85
C ARG A 289 7.57 -6.98 14.47
N PHE A 290 7.11 -6.43 15.60
CA PHE A 290 7.84 -5.33 16.27
C PHE A 290 9.26 -5.73 16.71
N ARG A 291 9.49 -6.98 17.11
CA ARG A 291 10.83 -7.45 17.49
C ARG A 291 11.85 -7.44 16.35
N ARG A 292 11.41 -7.65 15.10
CA ARG A 292 12.31 -7.58 13.92
C ARG A 292 12.72 -6.14 13.59
N LEU A 293 11.92 -5.17 14.00
CA LEU A 293 12.17 -3.75 13.77
C LEU A 293 13.31 -3.22 14.66
N ALA A 294 13.43 -3.73 15.88
CA ALA A 294 14.50 -3.35 16.81
C ALA A 294 15.92 -3.76 16.32
N GLY A 295 16.02 -4.69 15.35
CA GLY A 295 17.28 -5.18 14.80
C GLY A 295 17.81 -4.44 13.56
N THR A 296 17.11 -3.43 13.03
CA THR A 296 17.47 -2.78 11.73
C THR A 296 18.64 -1.79 11.79
N GLY A 297 19.16 -1.47 12.97
CA GLY A 297 20.20 -0.45 13.15
C GLY A 297 19.65 0.99 13.13
N LEU A 298 20.22 1.85 13.97
CA LEU A 298 19.70 3.21 14.19
C LEU A 298 19.75 4.08 12.91
N ALA A 299 20.84 4.04 12.15
CA ALA A 299 20.99 4.83 10.92
C ALA A 299 19.96 4.44 9.85
N THR A 300 19.71 3.14 9.71
CA THR A 300 18.75 2.59 8.74
C THR A 300 17.31 2.95 9.14
N ALA A 301 16.98 2.83 10.44
CA ALA A 301 15.68 3.24 10.96
C ALA A 301 15.45 4.75 10.79
N ALA A 302 16.46 5.58 11.09
CA ALA A 302 16.40 7.03 10.89
C ALA A 302 16.20 7.40 9.42
N ALA A 303 16.89 6.71 8.49
CA ALA A 303 16.68 6.90 7.05
C ALA A 303 15.25 6.58 6.61
N GLY A 304 14.68 5.47 7.09
CA GLY A 304 13.29 5.10 6.81
C GLY A 304 12.28 6.10 7.37
N LEU A 305 12.41 6.50 8.63
CA LEU A 305 11.55 7.49 9.26
C LEU A 305 11.68 8.87 8.60
N GLY A 306 12.90 9.28 8.25
CA GLY A 306 13.14 10.53 7.52
C GLY A 306 12.52 10.53 6.12
N ALA A 307 12.62 9.42 5.39
CA ALA A 307 11.97 9.25 4.10
C ALA A 307 10.43 9.28 4.22
N TRP A 308 9.88 8.63 5.27
CA TRP A 308 8.45 8.66 5.55
C TRP A 308 7.97 10.08 5.91
N ALA A 309 8.68 10.77 6.79
CA ALA A 309 8.37 12.16 7.14
C ALA A 309 8.41 13.06 5.91
N LEU A 310 9.43 12.93 5.06
CA LEU A 310 9.56 13.68 3.82
C LEU A 310 8.32 13.53 2.93
N ILE A 311 7.92 12.29 2.62
CA ILE A 311 6.76 12.08 1.74
C ILE A 311 5.45 12.51 2.40
N ALA A 312 5.30 12.32 3.71
CA ALA A 312 4.12 12.76 4.45
C ALA A 312 3.98 14.30 4.40
N VAL A 313 5.07 15.02 4.64
CA VAL A 313 5.07 16.50 4.63
C VAL A 313 4.89 17.04 3.21
N VAL A 314 5.62 16.52 2.22
CA VAL A 314 5.50 17.00 0.83
C VAL A 314 4.11 16.75 0.27
N SER A 315 3.56 15.55 0.49
CA SER A 315 2.20 15.24 0.02
C SER A 315 1.14 16.05 0.77
N PHE A 316 1.33 16.34 2.05
CA PHE A 316 0.45 17.20 2.84
C PHE A 316 0.44 18.63 2.31
N ALA A 317 1.61 19.22 2.07
CA ALA A 317 1.74 20.57 1.53
C ALA A 317 1.02 20.71 0.17
N VAL A 318 1.13 19.69 -0.68
CA VAL A 318 0.48 19.67 -2.00
C VAL A 318 -1.04 19.50 -1.90
N VAL A 319 -1.54 18.81 -0.89
CA VAL A 319 -3.00 18.63 -0.68
C VAL A 319 -3.67 19.89 -0.14
N LEU A 320 -2.92 20.75 0.58
CA LEU A 320 -3.41 22.01 1.10
C LEU A 320 -3.29 23.17 0.10
N ALA A 321 -2.44 23.06 -0.92
CA ALA A 321 -2.29 24.04 -1.98
C ALA A 321 -3.38 23.94 -3.03
#